data_16417088efd3e4d0352775a9fc5b6bbb
#
_entry.id   16417088efd3e4d0352775a9fc5b6bbb
#
_cell.length_a   1.000
_cell.length_b   1.000
_cell.length_c   1.000
_cell.angle_alpha   90.00
_cell.angle_beta   90.00
_cell.angle_gamma   90.00
#
_symmetry.space_group_name_H-M   'P 1'
#
loop_
_entity.id
_entity.type
_entity.pdbx_description
1 polymer ?
#
loop_
_entity_poly.entity_id
_entity_poly.type
_entity_poly.pdbx_seq_one_letter_code
_entity_poly.pdbx_strand_id
1 'polypeptide(L)'
;MLKIADNPTLAGLSSFFPSIVFSTATGTDLTLDLLLPQTVEGDNASRFPLIIFIEGSAWHFPENNWEIPQLSRLSCSGYAVALVTHRNIDDGHPAPAYLMDVKTAVRFMRAHAEEYHVDPDRVYAFGTSSGANAALLLGLTGDMEEFRTEEYSGFSDSVCGVIDCFGPTDLQAFLDWPGEEGSLDKQETFRAFCGGQLDPALLQKCSPVHYVTQGRDYVPFLIAHGDADPLVPFSQSEHLVSLLEQAGAEVGFICVENGVHEGNFWSQPLYDIFLAFLDRLSGIRRG
;
A
#
# COMPACT_ATOMS: atom_id res chain seq x y z
N MET A 1 17.93 -2.93 43.39
CA MET A 1 18.38 -2.65 42.01
C MET A 1 17.70 -3.67 41.09
N LEU A 2 16.90 -3.21 40.09
CA LEU A 2 16.33 -4.07 39.05
C LEU A 2 17.42 -4.34 37.99
N LYS A 3 17.58 -5.59 37.57
CA LYS A 3 18.45 -5.99 36.46
C LYS A 3 17.60 -6.60 35.39
N ILE A 4 17.82 -6.19 34.13
CA ILE A 4 17.22 -6.79 32.93
C ILE A 4 18.33 -7.35 32.03
N ALA A 5 18.02 -8.33 31.22
CA ALA A 5 18.95 -8.83 30.22
C ALA A 5 19.19 -7.76 29.11
N ASP A 6 20.37 -7.78 28.54
CA ASP A 6 20.66 -7.02 27.32
C ASP A 6 19.84 -7.54 26.11
N ASN A 7 19.92 -6.81 25.01
CA ASN A 7 19.28 -7.19 23.73
C ASN A 7 20.35 -7.45 22.65
N PRO A 8 21.01 -8.61 22.69
CA PRO A 8 22.15 -8.90 21.83
C PRO A 8 21.77 -9.07 20.34
N THR A 9 20.49 -9.25 20.02
CA THR A 9 19.97 -9.44 18.66
C THR A 9 19.40 -8.15 18.07
N LEU A 10 19.30 -7.08 18.82
CA LEU A 10 18.63 -5.84 18.49
C LEU A 10 17.13 -6.01 18.13
N ALA A 11 16.53 -7.16 18.45
CA ALA A 11 15.12 -7.43 18.17
C ALA A 11 14.20 -6.35 18.75
N GLY A 12 13.21 -5.94 17.99
CA GLY A 12 12.27 -4.88 18.38
C GLY A 12 12.78 -3.46 18.13
N LEU A 13 13.96 -3.29 17.54
CA LEU A 13 14.50 -1.99 17.15
C LEU A 13 14.41 -1.78 15.64
N SER A 14 14.25 -0.53 15.21
CA SER A 14 14.15 -0.13 13.81
C SER A 14 15.07 1.05 13.52
N SER A 15 15.58 1.11 12.29
CA SER A 15 16.32 2.24 11.73
C SER A 15 15.47 2.92 10.66
N PHE A 16 15.68 4.22 10.46
CA PHE A 16 14.98 5.02 9.47
C PHE A 16 15.97 5.63 8.46
N PHE A 17 15.71 5.40 7.19
CA PHE A 17 16.50 5.90 6.06
C PHE A 17 15.59 6.74 5.17
N PRO A 18 15.64 8.07 5.27
CA PRO A 18 14.77 8.96 4.50
C PRO A 18 15.26 9.17 3.08
N SER A 19 14.33 9.51 2.20
CA SER A 19 14.57 10.09 0.88
C SER A 19 15.50 9.28 -0.04
N ILE A 20 15.35 7.96 -0.03
CA ILE A 20 16.05 7.09 -0.99
C ILE A 20 15.43 7.33 -2.37
N VAL A 21 16.22 7.83 -3.31
CA VAL A 21 15.76 8.06 -4.69
C VAL A 21 15.65 6.73 -5.41
N PHE A 22 14.45 6.37 -5.88
CA PHE A 22 14.23 5.13 -6.62
C PHE A 22 14.02 5.35 -8.13
N SER A 23 13.67 6.57 -8.55
CA SER A 23 13.54 6.94 -9.96
C SER A 23 13.83 8.42 -10.19
N THR A 24 14.47 8.72 -11.32
CA THR A 24 14.70 10.08 -11.85
C THR A 24 14.20 10.20 -13.29
N ALA A 25 13.67 9.12 -13.87
CA ALA A 25 13.32 9.05 -15.29
C ALA A 25 12.16 9.96 -15.68
N THR A 26 11.35 10.39 -14.71
CA THR A 26 10.18 11.26 -14.93
C THR A 26 10.53 12.76 -14.92
N GLY A 27 11.80 13.12 -14.67
CA GLY A 27 12.26 14.50 -14.52
C GLY A 27 12.03 15.07 -13.11
N THR A 28 11.42 14.29 -12.21
CA THR A 28 11.28 14.57 -10.79
C THR A 28 11.84 13.39 -10.01
N ASP A 29 12.60 13.64 -8.96
CA ASP A 29 13.09 12.58 -8.10
C ASP A 29 11.92 11.95 -7.34
N LEU A 30 11.66 10.67 -7.60
CA LEU A 30 10.74 9.87 -6.84
C LEU A 30 11.49 9.17 -5.71
N THR A 31 11.00 9.31 -4.49
CA THR A 31 11.70 8.85 -3.29
C THR A 31 10.87 7.86 -2.49
N LEU A 32 11.55 7.09 -1.67
CA LEU A 32 10.93 6.31 -0.61
C LEU A 32 11.67 6.54 0.71
N ASP A 33 10.94 6.42 1.81
CA ASP A 33 11.50 6.34 3.14
C ASP A 33 11.50 4.88 3.59
N LEU A 34 12.61 4.41 4.14
CA LEU A 34 12.73 3.01 4.54
C LEU A 34 12.86 2.86 6.05
N LEU A 35 11.92 2.15 6.67
CA LEU A 35 12.03 1.62 8.02
C LEU A 35 12.59 0.19 7.93
N LEU A 36 13.72 -0.06 8.56
CA LEU A 36 14.41 -1.34 8.50
C LEU A 36 14.66 -1.89 9.91
N PRO A 37 14.30 -3.17 10.20
CA PRO A 37 14.70 -3.80 11.45
C PRO A 37 16.21 -3.72 11.66
N GLN A 38 16.65 -3.40 12.87
CA GLN A 38 18.07 -3.35 13.18
C GLN A 38 18.68 -4.75 13.21
N THR A 39 19.89 -4.87 12.70
CA THR A 39 20.73 -6.07 12.75
C THR A 39 22.03 -5.78 13.49
N VAL A 40 22.64 -6.79 14.05
CA VAL A 40 23.95 -6.66 14.66
C VAL A 40 25.02 -6.38 13.62
N GLU A 41 26.09 -5.69 14.00
CA GLU A 41 27.21 -5.39 13.12
C GLU A 41 27.77 -6.67 12.48
N GLY A 42 27.93 -6.67 11.16
CA GLY A 42 28.42 -7.81 10.39
C GLY A 42 27.36 -8.86 10.02
N ASP A 43 26.10 -8.67 10.36
CA ASP A 43 25.01 -9.51 9.84
C ASP A 43 24.67 -9.12 8.40
N ASN A 44 25.24 -9.86 7.46
CA ASN A 44 24.95 -9.74 6.02
C ASN A 44 23.96 -10.79 5.52
N ALA A 45 23.46 -11.66 6.40
CA ALA A 45 22.61 -12.79 6.04
C ALA A 45 21.12 -12.52 6.24
N SER A 46 20.75 -11.65 7.19
CA SER A 46 19.34 -11.33 7.45
C SER A 46 18.65 -10.70 6.26
N ARG A 47 17.45 -11.18 5.95
CA ARG A 47 16.58 -10.64 4.92
C ARG A 47 15.17 -10.52 5.48
N PHE A 48 14.61 -9.33 5.41
CA PHE A 48 13.30 -9.01 5.98
C PHE A 48 12.23 -9.00 4.92
N PRO A 49 11.05 -9.58 5.17
CA PRO A 49 9.88 -9.36 4.31
C PRO A 49 9.63 -7.87 4.16
N LEU A 50 9.29 -7.44 2.94
CA LEU A 50 9.12 -6.04 2.58
C LEU A 50 7.64 -5.68 2.49
N ILE A 51 7.26 -4.57 3.08
CA ILE A 51 5.98 -3.91 2.90
C ILE A 51 6.22 -2.66 2.06
N ILE A 52 5.55 -2.55 0.93
CA ILE A 52 5.43 -1.31 0.16
C ILE A 52 4.20 -0.59 0.71
N PHE A 53 4.42 0.50 1.40
CA PHE A 53 3.34 1.32 1.96
C PHE A 53 3.06 2.52 1.05
N ILE A 54 1.77 2.73 0.75
CA ILE A 54 1.28 3.83 -0.07
C ILE A 54 0.28 4.64 0.75
N GLU A 55 0.64 5.88 1.05
CA GLU A 55 -0.19 6.80 1.82
C GLU A 55 -1.42 7.26 1.04
N GLY A 56 -2.53 7.45 1.75
CA GLY A 56 -3.73 8.10 1.25
C GLY A 56 -3.53 9.60 1.11
N SER A 57 -3.62 10.10 -0.11
CA SER A 57 -3.40 11.52 -0.41
C SER A 57 -4.43 12.09 -1.40
N ALA A 58 -5.52 11.36 -1.70
CA ALA A 58 -6.42 11.66 -2.81
C ALA A 58 -5.66 11.90 -4.14
N TRP A 59 -4.57 11.14 -4.36
CA TRP A 59 -3.61 11.23 -5.48
C TRP A 59 -2.83 12.55 -5.56
N HIS A 60 -2.89 13.40 -4.51
CA HIS A 60 -1.95 14.49 -4.27
C HIS A 60 -0.59 13.94 -3.82
N PHE A 61 0.37 14.81 -3.53
CA PHE A 61 1.67 14.38 -3.05
C PHE A 61 1.55 13.70 -1.66
N PRO A 62 2.01 12.45 -1.49
CA PRO A 62 1.98 11.78 -0.19
C PRO A 62 3.06 12.34 0.74
N GLU A 63 2.65 12.71 1.96
CA GLU A 63 3.55 13.30 2.97
C GLU A 63 4.10 12.27 3.96
N ASN A 64 4.10 11.03 3.71
CA ASN A 64 4.63 9.87 4.47
C ASN A 64 4.88 10.04 6.00
N ASN A 65 5.13 11.25 6.47
CA ASN A 65 5.53 11.56 7.85
C ASN A 65 4.50 11.15 8.90
N TRP A 66 3.23 11.18 8.54
CA TRP A 66 2.12 10.87 9.45
C TRP A 66 2.12 9.40 9.86
N GLU A 67 2.52 8.53 8.95
CA GLU A 67 2.42 7.08 9.10
C GLU A 67 3.67 6.45 9.74
N ILE A 68 4.81 7.16 9.75
CA ILE A 68 6.06 6.63 10.31
C ILE A 68 5.89 6.09 11.74
N PRO A 69 5.24 6.80 12.70
CA PRO A 69 5.09 6.30 14.05
C PRO A 69 4.30 4.99 14.13
N GLN A 70 3.26 4.85 13.33
CA GLN A 70 2.40 3.66 13.28
C GLN A 70 3.11 2.50 12.60
N LEU A 71 3.73 2.76 11.46
CA LEU A 71 4.43 1.75 10.65
C LEU A 71 5.72 1.25 11.30
N SER A 72 6.35 2.06 12.17
CA SER A 72 7.52 1.62 12.95
C SER A 72 7.24 0.36 13.77
N ARG A 73 5.99 0.10 14.17
CA ARG A 73 5.57 -1.13 14.85
C ARG A 73 5.80 -2.37 13.99
N LEU A 74 5.51 -2.27 12.68
CA LEU A 74 5.74 -3.36 11.74
C LEU A 74 7.25 -3.59 11.56
N SER A 75 8.03 -2.51 11.47
CA SER A 75 9.48 -2.63 11.36
C SER A 75 10.10 -3.20 12.64
N CYS A 76 9.71 -2.74 13.83
CA CYS A 76 10.10 -3.36 15.10
C CYS A 76 9.66 -4.83 15.21
N SER A 77 8.68 -5.23 14.41
CA SER A 77 8.19 -6.60 14.34
C SER A 77 8.86 -7.46 13.26
N GLY A 78 9.91 -6.96 12.60
CA GLY A 78 10.73 -7.74 11.67
C GLY A 78 10.36 -7.59 10.19
N TYR A 79 9.64 -6.54 9.82
CA TYR A 79 9.35 -6.19 8.42
C TYR A 79 10.14 -4.95 7.99
N ALA A 80 10.72 -4.96 6.81
CA ALA A 80 11.11 -3.72 6.16
C ALA A 80 9.85 -3.01 5.65
N VAL A 81 9.77 -1.68 5.81
CA VAL A 81 8.63 -0.89 5.32
C VAL A 81 9.15 0.25 4.47
N ALA A 82 8.83 0.24 3.19
CA ALA A 82 9.15 1.30 2.24
C ALA A 82 7.91 2.16 2.01
N LEU A 83 7.93 3.39 2.53
CA LEU A 83 6.90 4.40 2.30
C LEU A 83 7.23 5.12 1.00
N VAL A 84 6.43 4.94 -0.04
CA VAL A 84 6.77 5.38 -1.38
C VAL A 84 6.05 6.68 -1.77
N THR A 85 6.76 7.60 -2.42
CA THR A 85 6.14 8.73 -3.11
C THR A 85 5.80 8.34 -4.55
N HIS A 86 4.95 9.12 -5.19
CA HIS A 86 4.57 8.94 -6.58
C HIS A 86 4.29 10.30 -7.23
N ARG A 87 4.28 10.34 -8.56
CA ARG A 87 3.79 11.51 -9.30
C ARG A 87 2.33 11.77 -8.94
N ASN A 88 1.98 13.02 -8.85
CA ASN A 88 0.71 13.46 -8.28
C ASN A 88 -0.05 14.40 -9.22
N ILE A 89 -1.32 14.62 -8.91
CA ILE A 89 -2.22 15.43 -9.73
C ILE A 89 -1.90 16.93 -9.65
N ASP A 90 -1.30 17.42 -8.56
CA ASP A 90 -0.95 18.84 -8.38
C ASP A 90 0.17 19.28 -9.35
N ASP A 91 1.10 18.36 -9.62
CA ASP A 91 2.20 18.56 -10.56
C ASP A 91 1.80 18.26 -12.02
N GLY A 92 0.50 18.02 -12.25
CA GLY A 92 -0.06 17.78 -13.58
C GLY A 92 0.23 16.38 -14.13
N HIS A 93 0.41 15.39 -13.27
CA HIS A 93 0.61 14.00 -13.67
C HIS A 93 -0.69 13.19 -13.49
N PRO A 94 -1.48 12.98 -14.56
CA PRO A 94 -2.71 12.23 -14.49
C PRO A 94 -2.45 10.73 -14.25
N ALA A 95 -3.49 10.01 -13.82
CA ALA A 95 -3.48 8.56 -13.79
C ALA A 95 -3.16 7.97 -15.18
N PRO A 96 -2.51 6.80 -15.22
CA PRO A 96 -2.12 5.94 -14.13
C PRO A 96 -0.68 6.19 -13.62
N ALA A 97 -0.13 7.41 -13.73
CA ALA A 97 1.26 7.72 -13.38
C ALA A 97 1.62 7.25 -11.96
N TYR A 98 0.76 7.54 -10.97
CA TYR A 98 0.95 7.10 -9.57
C TYR A 98 1.18 5.58 -9.44
N LEU A 99 0.37 4.79 -10.15
CA LEU A 99 0.48 3.33 -10.10
C LEU A 99 1.76 2.83 -10.76
N MET A 100 2.15 3.44 -11.90
CA MET A 100 3.39 3.10 -12.59
C MET A 100 4.61 3.36 -11.70
N ASP A 101 4.60 4.44 -10.93
CA ASP A 101 5.67 4.82 -10.01
C ASP A 101 5.75 3.85 -8.83
N VAL A 102 4.61 3.50 -8.22
CA VAL A 102 4.55 2.52 -7.13
C VAL A 102 5.07 1.14 -7.61
N LYS A 103 4.70 0.71 -8.81
CA LYS A 103 5.24 -0.51 -9.43
C LYS A 103 6.76 -0.42 -9.67
N THR A 104 7.25 0.76 -10.06
CA THR A 104 8.69 1.00 -10.20
C THR A 104 9.41 0.90 -8.87
N ALA A 105 8.83 1.43 -7.78
CA ALA A 105 9.39 1.29 -6.44
C ALA A 105 9.49 -0.18 -5.97
N VAL A 106 8.49 -1.00 -6.27
CA VAL A 106 8.55 -2.46 -6.01
C VAL A 106 9.74 -3.09 -6.73
N ARG A 107 9.91 -2.79 -8.03
CA ARG A 107 11.03 -3.32 -8.82
C ARG A 107 12.39 -2.81 -8.35
N PHE A 108 12.47 -1.51 -7.97
CA PHE A 108 13.67 -0.94 -7.36
C PHE A 108 14.09 -1.69 -6.11
N MET A 109 13.16 -1.90 -5.18
CA MET A 109 13.45 -2.62 -3.92
C MET A 109 13.90 -4.06 -4.18
N ARG A 110 13.36 -4.74 -5.19
CA ARG A 110 13.84 -6.06 -5.62
C ARG A 110 15.23 -6.01 -6.23
N ALA A 111 15.50 -5.02 -7.08
CA ALA A 111 16.82 -4.85 -7.70
C ALA A 111 17.92 -4.59 -6.66
N HIS A 112 17.58 -3.94 -5.55
CA HIS A 112 18.49 -3.57 -4.47
C HIS A 112 18.25 -4.38 -3.18
N ALA A 113 17.67 -5.57 -3.31
CA ALA A 113 17.28 -6.40 -2.17
C ALA A 113 18.45 -6.75 -1.24
N GLU A 114 19.64 -6.96 -1.80
CA GLU A 114 20.85 -7.23 -1.04
C GLU A 114 21.32 -6.01 -0.25
N GLU A 115 21.30 -4.84 -0.87
CA GLU A 115 21.72 -3.56 -0.29
C GLU A 115 20.84 -3.16 0.90
N TYR A 116 19.51 -3.33 0.76
CA TYR A 116 18.53 -2.96 1.80
C TYR A 116 18.12 -4.13 2.70
N HIS A 117 18.80 -5.26 2.63
CA HIS A 117 18.51 -6.44 3.47
C HIS A 117 17.03 -6.90 3.39
N VAL A 118 16.37 -6.73 2.25
CA VAL A 118 15.00 -7.17 2.04
C VAL A 118 14.94 -8.52 1.34
N ASP A 119 13.85 -9.26 1.58
CA ASP A 119 13.57 -10.51 0.88
C ASP A 119 12.76 -10.20 -0.39
N PRO A 120 13.34 -10.39 -1.59
CA PRO A 120 12.68 -10.06 -2.84
C PRO A 120 11.47 -10.96 -3.15
N ASP A 121 11.37 -12.12 -2.49
CA ASP A 121 10.29 -13.08 -2.70
C ASP A 121 9.11 -12.87 -1.75
N ARG A 122 9.27 -12.04 -0.70
CA ARG A 122 8.25 -11.75 0.31
C ARG A 122 7.92 -10.26 0.35
N VAL A 123 7.25 -9.78 -0.69
CA VAL A 123 6.85 -8.37 -0.85
C VAL A 123 5.34 -8.25 -0.73
N TYR A 124 4.88 -7.34 0.11
CA TYR A 124 3.47 -7.07 0.41
C TYR A 124 3.13 -5.63 0.08
N ALA A 125 1.89 -5.37 -0.33
CA ALA A 125 1.38 -4.02 -0.49
C ALA A 125 0.48 -3.66 0.70
N PHE A 126 0.62 -2.45 1.20
CA PHE A 126 -0.25 -1.88 2.22
C PHE A 126 -0.56 -0.44 1.86
N GLY A 127 -1.82 -0.06 1.84
CA GLY A 127 -2.19 1.31 1.53
C GLY A 127 -3.41 1.79 2.28
N THR A 128 -3.56 3.13 2.31
CA THR A 128 -4.70 3.84 2.91
C THR A 128 -5.37 4.70 1.84
N SER A 129 -6.71 4.78 1.81
CA SER A 129 -7.46 5.67 0.91
C SER A 129 -7.03 5.52 -0.58
N SER A 130 -6.60 6.59 -1.25
CA SER A 130 -6.06 6.52 -2.62
C SER A 130 -4.81 5.64 -2.73
N GLY A 131 -4.00 5.56 -1.68
CA GLY A 131 -2.86 4.63 -1.62
C GLY A 131 -3.32 3.16 -1.51
N ALA A 132 -4.45 2.89 -0.86
CA ALA A 132 -5.05 1.56 -0.85
C ALA A 132 -5.59 1.16 -2.23
N ASN A 133 -6.15 2.11 -3.00
CA ASN A 133 -6.45 1.88 -4.42
C ASN A 133 -5.20 1.40 -5.19
N ALA A 134 -4.04 2.06 -4.99
CA ALA A 134 -2.78 1.64 -5.60
C ALA A 134 -2.32 0.26 -5.10
N ALA A 135 -2.43 -0.03 -3.80
CA ALA A 135 -2.08 -1.33 -3.21
C ALA A 135 -2.95 -2.47 -3.77
N LEU A 136 -4.27 -2.25 -3.90
CA LEU A 136 -5.20 -3.19 -4.53
C LEU A 136 -4.82 -3.43 -6.00
N LEU A 137 -4.53 -2.37 -6.75
CA LEU A 137 -4.09 -2.50 -8.14
C LEU A 137 -2.75 -3.22 -8.26
N LEU A 138 -1.80 -3.05 -7.33
CA LEU A 138 -0.58 -3.86 -7.28
C LEU A 138 -0.91 -5.36 -7.19
N GLY A 139 -1.78 -5.75 -6.26
CA GLY A 139 -2.18 -7.16 -6.09
C GLY A 139 -2.94 -7.74 -7.28
N LEU A 140 -3.72 -6.90 -7.96
CA LEU A 140 -4.61 -7.31 -9.05
C LEU A 140 -3.94 -7.22 -10.43
N THR A 141 -2.88 -6.42 -10.60
CA THR A 141 -2.27 -6.15 -11.91
C THR A 141 -0.76 -6.43 -11.93
N GLY A 142 -0.28 -7.33 -11.07
CA GLY A 142 1.14 -7.70 -11.03
C GLY A 142 1.66 -8.09 -12.41
N ASP A 143 2.82 -7.52 -12.79
CA ASP A 143 3.52 -7.75 -14.07
C ASP A 143 2.73 -7.43 -15.35
N MET A 144 1.62 -6.67 -15.26
CA MET A 144 0.91 -6.21 -16.45
C MET A 144 1.73 -5.12 -17.18
N GLU A 145 2.05 -5.36 -18.45
CA GLU A 145 2.84 -4.46 -19.31
C GLU A 145 2.23 -3.04 -19.41
N GLU A 146 0.92 -2.95 -19.36
CA GLU A 146 0.18 -1.67 -19.45
C GLU A 146 0.58 -0.64 -18.39
N PHE A 147 1.04 -1.08 -17.21
CA PHE A 147 1.45 -0.22 -16.10
C PHE A 147 2.97 -0.26 -15.86
N ARG A 148 3.72 -0.80 -16.81
CA ARG A 148 5.15 -0.99 -16.65
C ARG A 148 5.94 0.23 -17.14
N THR A 149 7.04 0.54 -16.45
CA THR A 149 8.08 1.48 -16.91
C THR A 149 9.31 0.70 -17.34
N GLU A 150 10.23 1.35 -18.07
CA GLU A 150 11.49 0.74 -18.50
C GLU A 150 12.46 0.48 -17.34
N GLU A 151 12.33 1.26 -16.24
CA GLU A 151 13.23 1.14 -15.10
C GLU A 151 13.03 -0.20 -14.39
N TYR A 152 14.15 -0.83 -14.07
CA TYR A 152 14.20 -2.14 -13.40
C TYR A 152 13.35 -3.21 -14.08
N SER A 153 13.25 -3.17 -15.42
CA SER A 153 12.36 -4.03 -16.21
C SER A 153 12.69 -5.53 -16.09
N GLY A 154 13.89 -5.90 -15.60
CA GLY A 154 14.25 -7.27 -15.29
C GLY A 154 13.64 -7.85 -14.01
N PHE A 155 12.91 -7.03 -13.22
CA PHE A 155 12.29 -7.44 -11.96
C PHE A 155 10.77 -7.41 -12.04
N SER A 156 10.12 -8.29 -11.27
CA SER A 156 8.66 -8.33 -11.13
C SER A 156 8.15 -7.21 -10.22
N ASP A 157 6.94 -6.70 -10.46
CA ASP A 157 6.20 -5.83 -9.55
C ASP A 157 5.05 -6.54 -8.82
N SER A 158 4.94 -7.86 -8.94
CA SER A 158 3.94 -8.66 -8.23
C SER A 158 4.18 -8.64 -6.71
N VAL A 159 3.12 -8.77 -5.92
CA VAL A 159 3.17 -8.84 -4.46
C VAL A 159 2.58 -10.15 -3.96
N CYS A 160 2.88 -10.51 -2.70
CA CYS A 160 2.44 -11.77 -2.08
C CYS A 160 1.16 -11.64 -1.24
N GLY A 161 0.68 -10.43 -1.06
CA GLY A 161 -0.55 -10.14 -0.30
C GLY A 161 -0.78 -8.63 -0.22
N VAL A 162 -2.01 -8.24 0.06
CA VAL A 162 -2.46 -6.84 0.08
C VAL A 162 -3.19 -6.55 1.37
N ILE A 163 -2.86 -5.42 2.01
CA ILE A 163 -3.67 -4.79 3.05
C ILE A 163 -4.25 -3.50 2.47
N ASP A 164 -5.56 -3.42 2.44
CA ASP A 164 -6.34 -2.26 2.01
C ASP A 164 -7.05 -1.65 3.21
N CYS A 165 -6.82 -0.36 3.45
CA CYS A 165 -7.59 0.41 4.42
C CYS A 165 -8.41 1.48 3.68
N PHE A 166 -9.71 1.30 3.69
CA PHE A 166 -10.72 2.23 3.15
C PHE A 166 -10.42 2.78 1.75
N GLY A 167 -9.88 1.96 0.85
CA GLY A 167 -9.55 2.35 -0.51
C GLY A 167 -10.78 2.45 -1.43
N PRO A 168 -10.83 3.43 -2.35
CA PRO A 168 -11.83 3.44 -3.40
C PRO A 168 -11.54 2.34 -4.42
N THR A 169 -12.55 1.52 -4.70
CA THR A 169 -12.42 0.28 -5.49
C THR A 169 -13.12 0.35 -6.86
N ASP A 170 -14.16 1.19 -6.96
CA ASP A 170 -14.86 1.57 -8.19
C ASP A 170 -14.89 3.09 -8.26
N LEU A 171 -14.01 3.68 -9.08
CA LEU A 171 -13.84 5.13 -9.11
C LEU A 171 -15.02 5.87 -9.74
N GLN A 172 -15.77 5.24 -10.67
CA GLN A 172 -16.97 5.85 -11.22
C GLN A 172 -18.08 5.86 -10.15
N ALA A 173 -18.32 4.74 -9.48
CA ALA A 173 -19.31 4.68 -8.41
C ALA A 173 -18.95 5.61 -7.24
N PHE A 174 -17.65 5.76 -6.93
CA PHE A 174 -17.18 6.70 -5.92
C PHE A 174 -17.40 8.17 -6.34
N LEU A 175 -17.15 8.51 -7.60
CA LEU A 175 -17.42 9.85 -8.14
C LEU A 175 -18.92 10.19 -8.09
N ASP A 176 -19.78 9.21 -8.39
CA ASP A 176 -21.24 9.39 -8.44
C ASP A 176 -21.89 9.39 -7.05
N TRP A 177 -21.21 8.87 -6.02
CA TRP A 177 -21.70 8.92 -4.64
C TRP A 177 -21.70 10.37 -4.11
N PRO A 178 -22.82 10.89 -3.58
CA PRO A 178 -22.93 12.31 -3.20
C PRO A 178 -21.94 12.73 -2.09
N GLY A 179 -21.55 11.80 -1.20
CA GLY A 179 -20.70 12.11 -0.05
C GLY A 179 -21.41 12.98 1.00
N GLU A 180 -20.65 13.42 2.00
CA GLU A 180 -21.10 14.41 2.98
C GLU A 180 -20.75 15.83 2.53
N GLU A 181 -21.57 16.81 2.93
CA GLU A 181 -21.33 18.23 2.62
C GLU A 181 -20.01 18.71 3.23
N GLY A 182 -19.16 19.34 2.42
CA GLY A 182 -17.82 19.79 2.84
C GLY A 182 -16.72 18.73 2.79
N SER A 183 -17.04 17.53 2.29
CA SER A 183 -16.04 16.51 1.98
C SER A 183 -15.21 16.89 0.74
N LEU A 184 -14.30 15.99 0.33
CA LEU A 184 -13.46 16.15 -0.86
C LEU A 184 -14.26 16.63 -2.10
N ASP A 185 -13.80 17.67 -2.79
CA ASP A 185 -14.34 18.02 -4.11
C ASP A 185 -13.93 16.97 -5.14
N LYS A 186 -14.70 15.89 -5.18
CA LYS A 186 -14.45 14.75 -6.06
C LYS A 186 -14.44 15.14 -7.53
N GLN A 187 -15.28 16.12 -7.93
CA GLN A 187 -15.35 16.54 -9.32
C GLN A 187 -14.04 17.20 -9.77
N GLU A 188 -13.47 18.06 -8.93
CA GLU A 188 -12.18 18.69 -9.21
C GLU A 188 -11.05 17.68 -9.18
N THR A 189 -10.97 16.87 -8.10
CA THR A 189 -9.97 15.83 -7.94
C THR A 189 -9.97 14.85 -9.11
N PHE A 190 -11.13 14.33 -9.54
CA PHE A 190 -11.19 13.38 -10.64
C PHE A 190 -10.96 14.01 -12.01
N ARG A 191 -11.24 15.30 -12.21
CA ARG A 191 -10.79 16.01 -13.42
C ARG A 191 -9.27 16.10 -13.47
N ALA A 192 -8.62 16.48 -12.36
CA ALA A 192 -7.16 16.52 -12.28
C ALA A 192 -6.55 15.11 -12.44
N PHE A 193 -7.14 14.10 -11.79
CA PHE A 193 -6.77 12.69 -11.94
C PHE A 193 -6.83 12.20 -13.40
N CYS A 194 -7.79 12.67 -14.16
CA CYS A 194 -7.95 12.34 -15.59
C CYS A 194 -7.22 13.31 -16.53
N GLY A 195 -6.42 14.26 -16.03
CA GLY A 195 -5.66 15.19 -16.87
C GLY A 195 -6.48 16.38 -17.41
N GLY A 196 -7.52 16.80 -16.67
CA GLY A 196 -8.32 18.02 -16.94
C GLY A 196 -9.78 17.78 -17.34
N GLN A 197 -10.10 16.60 -17.85
CA GLN A 197 -11.47 16.20 -18.19
C GLN A 197 -11.76 14.80 -17.68
N LEU A 198 -12.97 14.58 -17.18
CA LEU A 198 -13.41 13.25 -16.74
C LEU A 198 -13.34 12.25 -17.91
N ASP A 199 -12.67 11.14 -17.66
CA ASP A 199 -12.53 10.03 -18.62
C ASP A 199 -13.01 8.72 -17.96
N PRO A 200 -14.24 8.26 -18.27
CA PRO A 200 -14.77 7.02 -17.71
C PRO A 200 -13.91 5.78 -17.99
N ALA A 201 -13.21 5.74 -19.15
CA ALA A 201 -12.32 4.62 -19.46
C ALA A 201 -11.10 4.61 -18.56
N LEU A 202 -10.54 5.78 -18.22
CA LEU A 202 -9.44 5.90 -17.30
C LEU A 202 -9.87 5.61 -15.84
N LEU A 203 -11.06 6.07 -15.44
CA LEU A 203 -11.63 5.71 -14.13
C LEU A 203 -11.81 4.20 -14.02
N GLN A 204 -12.36 3.55 -15.04
CA GLN A 204 -12.47 2.10 -15.11
C GLN A 204 -11.10 1.42 -15.01
N LYS A 205 -10.12 1.88 -15.78
CA LYS A 205 -8.75 1.36 -15.79
C LYS A 205 -8.08 1.44 -14.43
N CYS A 206 -8.39 2.44 -13.61
CA CYS A 206 -7.86 2.63 -12.26
C CYS A 206 -8.79 2.11 -11.14
N SER A 207 -9.81 1.33 -11.49
CA SER A 207 -10.76 0.73 -10.54
C SER A 207 -10.43 -0.74 -10.27
N PRO A 208 -10.02 -1.12 -9.06
CA PRO A 208 -9.71 -2.51 -8.68
C PRO A 208 -10.77 -3.53 -9.06
N VAL A 209 -12.06 -3.20 -8.91
CA VAL A 209 -13.18 -4.12 -9.21
C VAL A 209 -13.16 -4.67 -10.64
N HIS A 210 -12.60 -3.94 -11.61
CA HIS A 210 -12.55 -4.36 -13.02
C HIS A 210 -11.49 -5.43 -13.30
N TYR A 211 -10.59 -5.69 -12.36
CA TYR A 211 -9.54 -6.70 -12.49
C TYR A 211 -9.89 -8.01 -11.78
N VAL A 212 -11.06 -8.08 -11.12
CA VAL A 212 -11.54 -9.31 -10.48
C VAL A 212 -12.32 -10.13 -11.49
N THR A 213 -11.77 -11.29 -11.88
CA THR A 213 -12.34 -12.19 -12.88
C THR A 213 -12.33 -13.64 -12.38
N GLN A 214 -13.29 -14.43 -12.84
CA GLN A 214 -13.38 -15.86 -12.48
C GLN A 214 -12.18 -16.64 -13.05
N GLY A 215 -11.71 -17.63 -12.28
CA GLY A 215 -10.70 -18.60 -12.75
C GLY A 215 -9.27 -18.05 -12.79
N ARG A 216 -9.00 -16.94 -12.13
CA ARG A 216 -7.67 -16.40 -11.91
C ARG A 216 -7.22 -16.69 -10.48
N ASP A 217 -5.94 -16.99 -10.32
CA ASP A 217 -5.32 -17.07 -8.99
C ASP A 217 -5.03 -15.66 -8.47
N TYR A 218 -5.41 -15.41 -7.23
CA TYR A 218 -5.21 -14.13 -6.54
C TYR A 218 -4.31 -14.30 -5.33
N VAL A 219 -3.54 -13.26 -5.03
CA VAL A 219 -2.87 -13.14 -3.73
C VAL A 219 -3.92 -12.93 -2.63
N PRO A 220 -3.63 -13.29 -1.37
CA PRO A 220 -4.52 -12.98 -0.25
C PRO A 220 -4.72 -11.47 -0.05
N PHE A 221 -5.95 -11.07 0.25
CA PHE A 221 -6.34 -9.70 0.60
C PHE A 221 -6.81 -9.61 2.04
N LEU A 222 -6.45 -8.53 2.71
CA LEU A 222 -7.04 -8.11 3.98
C LEU A 222 -7.57 -6.69 3.80
N ILE A 223 -8.88 -6.54 3.83
CA ILE A 223 -9.58 -5.28 3.59
C ILE A 223 -10.18 -4.80 4.91
N ALA A 224 -9.90 -3.56 5.30
CA ALA A 224 -10.42 -2.96 6.52
C ALA A 224 -11.09 -1.62 6.21
N HIS A 225 -12.29 -1.36 6.74
CA HIS A 225 -13.02 -0.13 6.49
C HIS A 225 -13.88 0.25 7.70
N GLY A 226 -13.97 1.54 7.99
CA GLY A 226 -14.87 2.08 9.01
C GLY A 226 -16.28 2.23 8.47
N ASP A 227 -17.29 1.79 9.23
CA ASP A 227 -18.70 1.86 8.78
C ASP A 227 -19.31 3.27 8.89
N ALA A 228 -18.59 4.21 9.50
CA ALA A 228 -18.95 5.62 9.58
C ALA A 228 -18.01 6.53 8.74
N ASP A 229 -17.36 5.98 7.71
CA ASP A 229 -16.47 6.75 6.83
C ASP A 229 -17.24 7.77 5.98
N PRO A 230 -17.00 9.09 6.17
CA PRO A 230 -17.69 10.14 5.43
C PRO A 230 -17.07 10.47 4.07
N LEU A 231 -15.87 9.96 3.77
CA LEU A 231 -15.12 10.28 2.55
C LEU A 231 -15.21 9.19 1.49
N VAL A 232 -14.94 7.95 1.86
CA VAL A 232 -15.05 6.78 0.98
C VAL A 232 -16.17 5.89 1.52
N PRO A 233 -17.25 5.65 0.76
CA PRO A 233 -18.37 4.89 1.30
C PRO A 233 -17.96 3.43 1.56
N PHE A 234 -18.37 2.90 2.71
CA PHE A 234 -18.12 1.52 3.15
C PHE A 234 -18.48 0.47 2.08
N SER A 235 -19.50 0.77 1.27
CA SER A 235 -19.93 -0.07 0.16
C SER A 235 -18.87 -0.31 -0.93
N GLN A 236 -17.83 0.53 -1.01
CA GLN A 236 -16.71 0.31 -1.91
C GLN A 236 -15.96 -0.98 -1.54
N SER A 237 -15.67 -1.15 -0.26
CA SER A 237 -15.02 -2.37 0.25
C SER A 237 -15.96 -3.58 0.18
N GLU A 238 -17.24 -3.44 0.57
CA GLU A 238 -18.21 -4.54 0.48
C GLU A 238 -18.32 -5.07 -0.95
N HIS A 239 -18.36 -4.19 -1.95
CA HIS A 239 -18.44 -4.58 -3.35
C HIS A 239 -17.20 -5.37 -3.80
N LEU A 240 -15.99 -4.89 -3.51
CA LEU A 240 -14.76 -5.59 -3.88
C LEU A 240 -14.64 -6.94 -3.17
N VAL A 241 -14.94 -7.00 -1.87
CA VAL A 241 -14.95 -8.25 -1.09
C VAL A 241 -15.87 -9.28 -1.73
N SER A 242 -17.11 -8.87 -2.05
CA SER A 242 -18.09 -9.77 -2.69
C SER A 242 -17.56 -10.32 -4.03
N LEU A 243 -16.90 -9.50 -4.84
CA LEU A 243 -16.32 -9.94 -6.12
C LEU A 243 -15.15 -10.90 -5.91
N LEU A 244 -14.25 -10.61 -4.97
CA LEU A 244 -13.10 -11.47 -4.64
C LEU A 244 -13.55 -12.83 -4.10
N GLU A 245 -14.52 -12.87 -3.18
CA GLU A 245 -15.11 -14.11 -2.68
C GLU A 245 -15.74 -14.95 -3.79
N GLN A 246 -16.54 -14.31 -4.68
CA GLN A 246 -17.14 -14.99 -5.83
C GLN A 246 -16.11 -15.52 -6.81
N ALA A 247 -14.95 -14.85 -6.93
CA ALA A 247 -13.83 -15.31 -7.76
C ALA A 247 -12.98 -16.39 -7.08
N GLY A 248 -13.25 -16.73 -5.81
CA GLY A 248 -12.52 -17.74 -5.05
C GLY A 248 -11.20 -17.24 -4.46
N ALA A 249 -11.00 -15.92 -4.39
CA ALA A 249 -9.83 -15.34 -3.75
C ALA A 249 -9.88 -15.49 -2.22
N GLU A 250 -8.73 -15.62 -1.59
CA GLU A 250 -8.61 -15.52 -0.15
C GLU A 250 -8.73 -14.06 0.28
N VAL A 251 -9.82 -13.67 0.94
CA VAL A 251 -10.08 -12.32 1.41
C VAL A 251 -10.57 -12.31 2.84
N GLY A 252 -9.93 -11.49 3.70
CA GLY A 252 -10.42 -11.13 5.02
C GLY A 252 -11.05 -9.74 4.97
N PHE A 253 -12.22 -9.55 5.59
CA PHE A 253 -12.88 -8.25 5.68
C PHE A 253 -13.10 -7.84 7.12
N ILE A 254 -12.69 -6.63 7.47
CA ILE A 254 -12.77 -6.05 8.81
C ILE A 254 -13.63 -4.79 8.73
N CYS A 255 -14.78 -4.80 9.39
CA CYS A 255 -15.55 -3.60 9.68
C CYS A 255 -15.05 -3.00 11.00
N VAL A 256 -14.60 -1.76 10.97
CA VAL A 256 -14.28 -0.99 12.18
C VAL A 256 -15.54 -0.22 12.57
N GLU A 257 -16.23 -0.70 13.61
CA GLU A 257 -17.50 -0.12 14.07
C GLU A 257 -17.34 1.34 14.49
N ASN A 258 -18.15 2.23 13.93
CA ASN A 258 -18.09 3.70 14.08
C ASN A 258 -16.72 4.29 13.66
N GLY A 259 -15.93 3.57 12.92
CA GLY A 259 -14.67 4.06 12.35
C GLY A 259 -14.96 5.08 11.25
N VAL A 260 -14.27 6.22 11.32
CA VAL A 260 -14.29 7.24 10.26
C VAL A 260 -13.11 7.05 9.31
N HIS A 261 -13.00 7.89 8.29
CA HIS A 261 -11.81 7.94 7.44
C HIS A 261 -10.62 8.43 8.26
N GLU A 262 -9.64 7.59 8.53
CA GLU A 262 -8.53 7.85 9.46
C GLU A 262 -8.97 7.99 10.95
N GLY A 263 -8.20 8.66 11.78
CA GLY A 263 -8.52 8.99 13.16
C GLY A 263 -8.85 7.78 14.04
N ASN A 264 -10.12 7.63 14.44
CA ASN A 264 -10.57 6.55 15.31
C ASN A 264 -10.67 5.17 14.61
N PHE A 265 -10.43 5.10 13.32
CA PHE A 265 -10.25 3.83 12.61
C PHE A 265 -9.05 3.04 13.15
N TRP A 266 -7.98 3.74 13.49
CA TRP A 266 -6.74 3.12 13.93
C TRP A 266 -6.79 2.66 15.38
N SER A 267 -6.39 1.42 15.61
CA SER A 267 -6.34 0.84 16.96
C SER A 267 -5.25 -0.22 17.07
N GLN A 268 -4.79 -0.50 18.30
CA GLN A 268 -3.81 -1.58 18.51
C GLN A 268 -4.33 -2.94 18.03
N PRO A 269 -5.59 -3.34 18.34
CA PRO A 269 -6.13 -4.60 17.82
C PRO A 269 -6.12 -4.71 16.30
N LEU A 270 -6.37 -3.61 15.57
CA LEU A 270 -6.33 -3.59 14.11
C LEU A 270 -4.90 -3.85 13.59
N TYR A 271 -3.89 -3.21 14.18
CA TYR A 271 -2.49 -3.48 13.83
C TYR A 271 -2.07 -4.91 14.17
N ASP A 272 -2.56 -5.48 15.27
CA ASP A 272 -2.28 -6.87 15.63
C ASP A 272 -2.86 -7.85 14.60
N ILE A 273 -4.02 -7.53 14.01
CA ILE A 273 -4.62 -8.31 12.92
C ILE A 273 -3.78 -8.17 11.65
N PHE A 274 -3.34 -6.96 11.27
CA PHE A 274 -2.46 -6.75 10.13
C PHE A 274 -1.16 -7.55 10.28
N LEU A 275 -0.55 -7.50 11.46
CA LEU A 275 0.66 -8.24 11.75
C LEU A 275 0.44 -9.76 11.67
N ALA A 276 -0.66 -10.27 12.22
CA ALA A 276 -1.01 -11.70 12.14
C ALA A 276 -1.22 -12.15 10.68
N PHE A 277 -1.85 -11.33 9.84
CA PHE A 277 -2.01 -11.60 8.41
C PHE A 277 -0.65 -11.69 7.71
N LEU A 278 0.23 -10.71 7.93
CA LEU A 278 1.57 -10.67 7.35
C LEU A 278 2.43 -11.85 7.84
N ASP A 279 2.42 -12.15 9.15
CA ASP A 279 3.16 -13.26 9.74
C ASP A 279 2.76 -14.61 9.15
N ARG A 280 1.46 -14.82 8.95
CA ARG A 280 0.94 -16.02 8.30
C ARG A 280 1.47 -16.18 6.88
N LEU A 281 1.48 -15.10 6.09
CA LEU A 281 1.94 -15.14 4.70
C LEU A 281 3.46 -15.23 4.58
N SER A 282 4.19 -14.56 5.47
CA SER A 282 5.67 -14.56 5.46
C SER A 282 6.29 -15.79 6.15
N GLY A 283 5.47 -16.59 6.87
CA GLY A 283 5.95 -17.74 7.63
C GLY A 283 6.70 -17.36 8.91
N ILE A 284 6.60 -16.10 9.36
CA ILE A 284 7.20 -15.65 10.63
C ILE A 284 6.40 -16.26 11.79
N ARG A 285 7.11 -16.89 12.72
CA ARG A 285 6.53 -17.42 13.96
C ARG A 285 7.01 -16.58 15.13
N ARG A 286 6.08 -15.96 15.83
CA ARG A 286 6.37 -15.28 17.10
C ARG A 286 6.28 -16.29 18.24
N GLY A 287 7.33 -16.33 19.05
CA GLY A 287 7.40 -17.21 20.22
C GLY A 287 6.49 -16.73 21.34
#